data_fa0dee93b98a12f4bdf88e4e85e32b25
#
_entry.id   fa0dee93b98a12f4bdf88e4e85e32b25
#
_cell.length_a   1.000
_cell.length_b   1.000
_cell.length_c   1.000
_cell.angle_alpha   90.00
_cell.angle_beta   90.00
_cell.angle_gamma   90.00
#
_symmetry.space_group_name_H-M   'P 1'
#
loop_
_entity.id
_entity.type
_entity.pdbx_description
1 polymer ?
#
loop_
_entity_poly.entity_id
_entity_poly.type
_entity_poly.pdbx_seq_one_letter_code
_entity_poly.pdbx_strand_id
1 'polypeptide(L)'
;MVISEILVLIFLFITGAILGSFACCQAWRLRLKETGKTSPGKWSVCLSCGERLSAKENLPILSWLFQRGKCRHCGASIGKAEILSELSLGLAFVVLGAFFYPKTIDVFSHGNAYDMVALVASMLLLIITITIMWILMIYDAKWQKLPTHLLTILNICAIIYTILQLVGVILVAPNSQTVFSYLASLAISVVILGGIYFCLSFFSKEKLVGAGDWLLALPIALLLGNWWLALVALFVSNLLGSIFGVIIKIKKGAKQIPFGPFLVIAFTIVYTIQPWLLSLVENLNLF
;
A
#
# COMPACT_ATOMS: atom_id res chain seq x y z
N MET A 1 9.50 28.65 2.96
CA MET A 1 9.61 27.33 2.34
C MET A 1 9.80 26.25 3.40
N VAL A 2 10.88 26.20 4.16
CA VAL A 2 11.14 25.09 5.11
C VAL A 2 10.02 24.85 6.14
N ILE A 3 9.40 25.89 6.71
CA ILE A 3 8.34 25.73 7.72
C ILE A 3 7.06 25.13 7.11
N SER A 4 6.67 25.58 5.91
CA SER A 4 5.50 25.06 5.21
C SER A 4 5.67 23.58 4.83
N GLU A 5 6.85 23.19 4.40
CA GLU A 5 7.19 21.79 4.09
C GLU A 5 7.09 20.89 5.32
N ILE A 6 7.67 21.33 6.44
CA ILE A 6 7.59 20.58 7.70
C ILE A 6 6.14 20.40 8.15
N LEU A 7 5.31 21.44 8.07
CA LEU A 7 3.90 21.36 8.44
C LEU A 7 3.13 20.37 7.55
N VAL A 8 3.40 20.34 6.24
CA VAL A 8 2.81 19.37 5.32
C VAL A 8 3.23 17.95 5.66
N LEU A 9 4.52 17.71 5.95
CA LEU A 9 5.00 16.37 6.33
C LEU A 9 4.39 15.90 7.66
N ILE A 10 4.24 16.78 8.65
CA ILE A 10 3.55 16.47 9.91
C ILE A 10 2.08 16.12 9.64
N PHE A 11 1.39 16.90 8.81
CA PHE A 11 0.00 16.62 8.43
C PHE A 11 -0.14 15.26 7.74
N LEU A 12 0.78 14.94 6.81
CA LEU A 12 0.82 13.66 6.12
C LEU A 12 1.08 12.50 7.09
N PHE A 13 2.00 12.67 8.04
CA PHE A 13 2.24 11.67 9.08
C PHE A 13 0.98 11.37 9.89
N ILE A 14 0.31 12.42 10.37
CA ILE A 14 -0.93 12.27 11.14
C ILE A 14 -2.02 11.59 10.32
N THR A 15 -2.20 12.00 9.07
CA THR A 15 -3.17 11.37 8.14
C THR A 15 -2.85 9.89 7.92
N GLY A 16 -1.60 9.56 7.65
CA GLY A 16 -1.16 8.18 7.47
C GLY A 16 -1.33 7.34 8.74
N ALA A 17 -1.06 7.90 9.92
CA ALA A 17 -1.25 7.20 11.20
C ALA A 17 -2.75 6.93 11.47
N ILE A 18 -3.65 7.89 11.17
CA ILE A 18 -5.11 7.71 11.26
C ILE A 18 -5.57 6.59 10.32
N LEU A 19 -5.10 6.59 9.07
CA LEU A 19 -5.41 5.54 8.10
C LEU A 19 -4.82 4.19 8.48
N GLY A 20 -3.67 4.15 9.15
CA GLY A 20 -3.06 2.94 9.70
C GLY A 20 -3.90 2.32 10.82
N SER A 21 -4.41 3.15 11.73
CA SER A 21 -5.36 2.74 12.78
C SER A 21 -6.65 2.20 12.17
N PHE A 22 -7.20 2.94 11.18
CA PHE A 22 -8.37 2.51 10.42
C PHE A 22 -8.14 1.16 9.72
N ALA A 23 -7.00 0.98 9.05
CA ALA A 23 -6.67 -0.25 8.34
C ALA A 23 -6.62 -1.46 9.28
N CYS A 24 -6.02 -1.32 10.45
CA CYS A 24 -5.99 -2.37 11.45
C CYS A 24 -7.40 -2.75 11.94
N CYS A 25 -8.23 -1.75 12.23
CA CYS A 25 -9.61 -1.93 12.63
C CYS A 25 -10.44 -2.65 11.55
N GLN A 26 -10.29 -2.25 10.27
CA GLN A 26 -11.01 -2.88 9.15
C GLN A 26 -10.57 -4.33 8.92
N ALA A 27 -9.27 -4.62 9.02
CA ALA A 27 -8.78 -6.00 8.91
C ALA A 27 -9.45 -6.92 9.96
N TRP A 28 -9.57 -6.47 11.22
CA TRP A 28 -10.28 -7.21 12.26
C TRP A 28 -11.78 -7.36 11.99
N ARG A 29 -12.45 -6.31 11.52
CA ARG A 29 -13.89 -6.36 11.17
C ARG A 29 -14.19 -7.35 10.06
N LEU A 30 -13.34 -7.37 9.03
CA LEU A 30 -13.44 -8.34 7.96
C LEU A 30 -13.31 -9.77 8.48
N ARG A 31 -12.35 -10.02 9.37
CA ARG A 31 -12.19 -11.34 9.98
C ARG A 31 -13.38 -11.77 10.80
N LEU A 32 -13.94 -10.87 11.60
CA LEU A 32 -15.16 -11.16 12.37
C LEU A 32 -16.31 -11.55 11.44
N LYS A 33 -16.52 -10.77 10.36
CA LYS A 33 -17.55 -11.07 9.36
C LYS A 33 -17.35 -12.43 8.70
N GLU A 34 -16.13 -12.79 8.30
CA GLU A 34 -15.83 -14.10 7.71
C GLU A 34 -16.05 -15.27 8.69
N THR A 35 -15.83 -15.06 9.97
CA THR A 35 -16.02 -16.10 11.00
C THR A 35 -17.46 -16.16 11.54
N GLY A 36 -18.40 -15.43 10.96
CA GLY A 36 -19.80 -15.39 11.37
C GLY A 36 -20.04 -14.68 12.72
N LYS A 37 -19.02 -13.95 13.23
CA LYS A 37 -19.16 -13.15 14.45
C LYS A 37 -19.71 -11.78 14.13
N THR A 38 -20.60 -11.28 14.97
CA THR A 38 -21.16 -9.94 14.83
C THR A 38 -20.05 -8.89 15.03
N SER A 39 -19.96 -7.98 14.08
CA SER A 39 -19.08 -6.82 14.23
C SER A 39 -19.61 -5.93 15.38
N PRO A 40 -18.72 -5.38 16.23
CA PRO A 40 -19.13 -4.50 17.34
C PRO A 40 -19.72 -3.15 16.90
N GLY A 41 -20.27 -3.06 15.71
CA GLY A 41 -20.90 -1.86 15.15
C GLY A 41 -19.90 -0.86 14.58
N LYS A 42 -20.28 0.43 14.59
CA LYS A 42 -19.47 1.52 13.96
C LYS A 42 -18.28 1.97 14.83
N TRP A 43 -18.24 1.60 16.09
CA TRP A 43 -17.29 2.10 17.08
C TRP A 43 -16.08 1.17 17.23
N SER A 44 -14.95 1.74 17.62
CA SER A 44 -13.78 0.96 18.04
C SER A 44 -14.03 0.39 19.43
N VAL A 45 -13.76 -0.88 19.62
CA VAL A 45 -13.96 -1.58 20.89
C VAL A 45 -12.74 -2.41 21.26
N CYS A 46 -12.55 -2.64 22.54
CA CYS A 46 -11.55 -3.59 23.01
C CYS A 46 -11.97 -5.03 22.61
N LEU A 47 -11.09 -5.76 21.95
CA LEU A 47 -11.37 -7.13 21.49
C LEU A 47 -11.49 -8.15 22.65
N SER A 48 -11.01 -7.79 23.85
CA SER A 48 -11.02 -8.69 25.01
C SER A 48 -12.24 -8.48 25.91
N CYS A 49 -12.62 -7.21 26.21
CA CYS A 49 -13.75 -6.92 27.09
C CYS A 49 -14.98 -6.37 26.37
N GLY A 50 -14.89 -6.03 25.09
CA GLY A 50 -16.00 -5.45 24.33
C GLY A 50 -16.29 -3.98 24.63
N GLU A 51 -15.59 -3.36 25.59
CA GLU A 51 -15.80 -1.98 25.98
C GLU A 51 -15.46 -1.01 24.84
N ARG A 52 -16.29 0.01 24.66
CA ARG A 52 -16.14 1.03 23.64
C ARG A 52 -14.96 1.96 23.96
N LEU A 53 -14.09 2.16 22.97
CA LEU A 53 -12.96 3.07 23.11
C LEU A 53 -13.43 4.54 22.97
N SER A 54 -13.01 5.38 23.88
CA SER A 54 -13.18 6.83 23.82
C SER A 54 -12.27 7.45 22.76
N ALA A 55 -12.54 8.72 22.38
CA ALA A 55 -11.69 9.43 21.41
C ALA A 55 -10.21 9.50 21.87
N LYS A 56 -9.96 9.68 23.16
CA LYS A 56 -8.60 9.72 23.72
C LYS A 56 -7.87 8.36 23.63
N GLU A 57 -8.63 7.27 23.74
CA GLU A 57 -8.12 5.90 23.64
C GLU A 57 -7.93 5.43 22.19
N ASN A 58 -8.40 6.23 21.24
CA ASN A 58 -8.34 5.95 19.81
C ASN A 58 -7.39 6.89 19.04
N LEU A 59 -6.62 7.74 19.77
CA LEU A 59 -5.58 8.59 19.16
C LEU A 59 -4.44 7.72 18.68
N PRO A 60 -4.12 7.75 17.35
CA PRO A 60 -3.06 6.91 16.81
C PRO A 60 -1.73 7.15 17.53
N ILE A 61 -0.98 6.08 17.77
CA ILE A 61 0.33 6.05 18.43
C ILE A 61 0.25 6.52 19.89
N LEU A 62 -0.31 7.71 20.13
CA LEU A 62 -0.35 8.34 21.45
C LEU A 62 -1.14 7.52 22.47
N SER A 63 -2.31 7.01 22.09
CA SER A 63 -3.14 6.20 23.00
C SER A 63 -2.40 4.93 23.42
N TRP A 64 -1.71 4.26 22.48
CA TRP A 64 -0.94 3.05 22.77
C TRP A 64 0.23 3.34 23.74
N LEU A 65 0.94 4.45 23.54
CA LEU A 65 2.03 4.88 24.40
C LEU A 65 1.56 5.21 25.81
N PHE A 66 0.51 6.04 25.94
CA PHE A 66 -0.05 6.43 27.24
C PHE A 66 -0.66 5.26 28.01
N GLN A 67 -1.26 4.29 27.30
CA GLN A 67 -1.82 3.09 27.89
C GLN A 67 -0.77 1.97 28.08
N ARG A 68 0.48 2.20 27.67
CA ARG A 68 1.58 1.22 27.74
C ARG A 68 1.20 -0.11 27.05
N GLY A 69 0.47 -0.03 25.94
CA GLY A 69 0.01 -1.19 25.19
C GLY A 69 -1.02 -2.07 25.90
N LYS A 70 -1.77 -1.54 26.89
CA LYS A 70 -2.79 -2.28 27.64
C LYS A 70 -4.14 -1.55 27.61
N CYS A 71 -5.22 -2.31 27.54
CA CYS A 71 -6.56 -1.76 27.64
C CYS A 71 -6.77 -1.10 29.01
N ARG A 72 -7.33 0.10 29.03
CA ARG A 72 -7.58 0.86 30.25
C ARG A 72 -8.65 0.23 31.17
N HIS A 73 -9.59 -0.51 30.57
CA HIS A 73 -10.73 -1.11 31.29
C HIS A 73 -10.41 -2.51 31.84
N CYS A 74 -9.77 -3.37 31.04
CA CYS A 74 -9.54 -4.77 31.44
C CYS A 74 -8.07 -5.17 31.59
N GLY A 75 -7.13 -4.26 31.28
CA GLY A 75 -5.69 -4.53 31.36
C GLY A 75 -5.14 -5.48 30.28
N ALA A 76 -5.99 -6.01 29.39
CA ALA A 76 -5.56 -6.88 28.32
C ALA A 76 -4.58 -6.18 27.39
N SER A 77 -3.57 -6.92 26.90
CA SER A 77 -2.56 -6.37 25.97
C SER A 77 -3.19 -5.97 24.63
N ILE A 78 -2.96 -4.74 24.24
CA ILE A 78 -3.21 -4.25 22.87
C ILE A 78 -2.03 -4.74 22.02
N GLY A 79 -2.31 -5.41 20.91
CA GLY A 79 -1.27 -5.99 20.06
C GLY A 79 -0.31 -4.92 19.51
N LYS A 80 0.92 -5.35 19.16
CA LYS A 80 1.90 -4.46 18.51
C LYS A 80 1.53 -4.15 17.05
N ALA A 81 0.60 -4.89 16.47
CA ALA A 81 0.18 -4.68 15.09
C ALA A 81 -0.49 -3.33 14.88
N GLU A 82 -1.22 -2.84 15.88
CA GLU A 82 -1.90 -1.55 15.85
C GLU A 82 -0.87 -0.41 15.72
N ILE A 83 0.07 -0.31 16.66
CA ILE A 83 1.08 0.75 16.63
C ILE A 83 2.02 0.62 15.42
N LEU A 84 2.37 -0.61 15.00
CA LEU A 84 3.18 -0.82 13.81
C LEU A 84 2.47 -0.37 12.54
N SER A 85 1.17 -0.62 12.41
CA SER A 85 0.37 -0.15 11.29
C SER A 85 0.31 1.37 11.23
N GLU A 86 0.09 2.03 12.37
CA GLU A 86 0.01 3.48 12.48
C GLU A 86 1.35 4.15 12.15
N LEU A 87 2.45 3.65 12.72
CA LEU A 87 3.79 4.17 12.44
C LEU A 87 4.21 3.93 10.99
N SER A 88 4.02 2.72 10.48
CA SER A 88 4.50 2.36 9.14
C SER A 88 3.74 3.12 8.04
N LEU A 89 2.42 3.26 8.16
CA LEU A 89 1.65 4.02 7.18
C LEU A 89 1.87 5.54 7.34
N GLY A 90 2.04 6.02 8.58
CA GLY A 90 2.44 7.41 8.84
C GLY A 90 3.77 7.75 8.17
N LEU A 91 4.79 6.91 8.35
CA LEU A 91 6.10 7.10 7.71
C LEU A 91 6.01 6.97 6.18
N ALA A 92 5.24 6.02 5.65
CA ALA A 92 5.05 5.87 4.21
C ALA A 92 4.47 7.16 3.59
N PHE A 93 3.50 7.80 4.26
CA PHE A 93 2.91 9.06 3.79
C PHE A 93 3.91 10.23 3.84
N VAL A 94 4.74 10.31 4.88
CA VAL A 94 5.81 11.33 4.94
C VAL A 94 6.79 11.16 3.79
N VAL A 95 7.24 9.94 3.55
CA VAL A 95 8.25 9.67 2.52
C VAL A 95 7.67 9.92 1.13
N LEU A 96 6.45 9.42 0.86
CA LEU A 96 5.73 9.73 -0.38
C LEU A 96 5.54 11.24 -0.57
N GLY A 97 5.11 11.93 0.49
CA GLY A 97 4.92 13.39 0.46
C GLY A 97 6.20 14.14 0.15
N ALA A 98 7.31 13.77 0.77
CA ALA A 98 8.60 14.43 0.52
C ALA A 98 9.05 14.32 -0.95
N PHE A 99 8.78 13.17 -1.61
CA PHE A 99 9.14 12.98 -3.02
C PHE A 99 8.16 13.66 -3.99
N PHE A 100 6.86 13.69 -3.69
CA PHE A 100 5.86 14.26 -4.59
C PHE A 100 5.56 15.73 -4.32
N TYR A 101 5.99 16.30 -3.19
CA TYR A 101 5.75 17.68 -2.81
C TYR A 101 6.23 18.71 -3.86
N PRO A 102 7.46 18.61 -4.43
CA PRO A 102 7.92 19.55 -5.45
C PRO A 102 7.03 19.58 -6.69
N LYS A 103 6.64 18.40 -7.20
CA LYS A 103 5.73 18.27 -8.34
C LYS A 103 4.35 18.84 -8.03
N THR A 104 3.86 18.63 -6.81
CA THR A 104 2.58 19.18 -6.36
C THR A 104 2.59 20.71 -6.39
N ILE A 105 3.64 21.34 -5.85
CA ILE A 105 3.80 22.79 -5.84
C ILE A 105 3.87 23.35 -7.27
N ASP A 106 4.60 22.69 -8.16
CA ASP A 106 4.71 23.09 -9.56
C ASP A 106 3.36 23.13 -10.25
N VAL A 107 2.56 22.06 -10.12
CA VAL A 107 1.20 22.01 -10.68
C VAL A 107 0.29 23.08 -10.08
N PHE A 108 0.36 23.34 -8.77
CA PHE A 108 -0.44 24.41 -8.15
C PHE A 108 -0.02 25.82 -8.57
N SER A 109 1.26 26.02 -8.91
CA SER A 109 1.79 27.34 -9.28
C SER A 109 1.63 27.66 -10.77
N HIS A 110 1.75 26.67 -11.63
CA HIS A 110 1.84 26.85 -13.09
C HIS A 110 0.82 26.00 -13.87
N GLY A 111 0.16 25.03 -13.22
CA GLY A 111 -0.83 24.16 -13.85
C GLY A 111 -2.16 24.86 -14.14
N ASN A 112 -2.87 24.33 -15.10
CA ASN A 112 -4.24 24.75 -15.40
C ASN A 112 -5.25 24.01 -14.49
N ALA A 113 -6.54 24.39 -14.57
CA ALA A 113 -7.59 23.76 -13.74
C ALA A 113 -7.70 22.23 -13.93
N TYR A 114 -7.44 21.76 -15.15
CA TYR A 114 -7.45 20.33 -15.45
C TYR A 114 -6.30 19.60 -14.71
N ASP A 115 -5.08 20.15 -14.77
CA ASP A 115 -3.91 19.56 -14.10
C ASP A 115 -4.12 19.46 -12.59
N MET A 116 -4.72 20.50 -11.99
CA MET A 116 -5.07 20.50 -10.57
C MET A 116 -6.10 19.41 -10.22
N VAL A 117 -7.18 19.29 -11.00
CA VAL A 117 -8.22 18.28 -10.78
C VAL A 117 -7.64 16.87 -10.96
N ALA A 118 -6.85 16.64 -12.01
CA ALA A 118 -6.21 15.36 -12.27
C ALA A 118 -5.23 14.96 -11.15
N LEU A 119 -4.44 15.92 -10.65
CA LEU A 119 -3.53 15.70 -9.52
C LEU A 119 -4.30 15.32 -8.26
N VAL A 120 -5.32 16.08 -7.88
CA VAL A 120 -6.13 15.80 -6.67
C VAL A 120 -6.82 14.44 -6.78
N ALA A 121 -7.42 14.13 -7.93
CA ALA A 121 -8.08 12.85 -8.17
C ALA A 121 -7.08 11.68 -8.07
N SER A 122 -5.89 11.82 -8.67
CA SER A 122 -4.83 10.82 -8.60
C SER A 122 -4.32 10.61 -7.18
N MET A 123 -4.14 11.68 -6.41
CA MET A 123 -3.73 11.61 -5.00
C MET A 123 -4.79 10.91 -4.13
N LEU A 124 -6.07 11.25 -4.29
CA LEU A 124 -7.15 10.60 -3.55
C LEU A 124 -7.24 9.10 -3.86
N LEU A 125 -7.15 8.73 -5.15
CA LEU A 125 -7.13 7.32 -5.55
C LEU A 125 -5.91 6.58 -4.98
N LEU A 126 -4.74 7.20 -4.98
CA LEU A 126 -3.52 6.62 -4.42
C LEU A 126 -3.66 6.39 -2.91
N ILE A 127 -4.20 7.37 -2.15
CA ILE A 127 -4.48 7.25 -0.72
C ILE A 127 -5.42 6.07 -0.44
N ILE A 128 -6.52 5.96 -1.19
CA ILE A 128 -7.48 4.86 -1.07
C ILE A 128 -6.79 3.52 -1.36
N THR A 129 -6.04 3.45 -2.45
CA THR A 129 -5.34 2.24 -2.91
C THR A 129 -4.31 1.78 -1.88
N ILE A 130 -3.47 2.68 -1.37
CA ILE A 130 -2.48 2.36 -0.33
C ILE A 130 -3.19 1.90 0.95
N THR A 131 -4.29 2.55 1.34
CA THR A 131 -5.05 2.14 2.53
C THR A 131 -5.60 0.71 2.38
N ILE A 132 -6.15 0.36 1.22
CA ILE A 132 -6.63 -1.00 0.94
C ILE A 132 -5.46 -2.00 0.97
N MET A 133 -4.31 -1.66 0.36
CA MET A 133 -3.11 -2.48 0.42
C MET A 133 -2.66 -2.72 1.87
N TRP A 134 -2.72 -1.70 2.74
CA TRP A 134 -2.39 -1.85 4.16
C TRP A 134 -3.36 -2.79 4.88
N ILE A 135 -4.67 -2.70 4.61
CA ILE A 135 -5.66 -3.64 5.15
C ILE A 135 -5.32 -5.07 4.73
N LEU A 136 -5.03 -5.30 3.44
CA LEU A 136 -4.67 -6.61 2.89
C LEU A 136 -3.36 -7.13 3.50
N MET A 137 -2.36 -6.27 3.64
CA MET A 137 -1.07 -6.59 4.27
C MET A 137 -1.25 -7.08 5.71
N ILE A 138 -2.03 -6.35 6.53
CA ILE A 138 -2.31 -6.73 7.92
C ILE A 138 -3.11 -8.02 7.98
N TYR A 139 -4.09 -8.17 7.07
CA TYR A 139 -4.95 -9.36 7.01
C TYR A 139 -4.12 -10.60 6.67
N ASP A 140 -3.27 -10.52 5.64
CA ASP A 140 -2.39 -11.61 5.23
C ASP A 140 -1.36 -11.96 6.32
N ALA A 141 -0.72 -10.95 6.92
CA ALA A 141 0.25 -11.15 8.00
C ALA A 141 -0.34 -11.88 9.22
N LYS A 142 -1.64 -11.70 9.51
CA LYS A 142 -2.31 -12.30 10.68
C LYS A 142 -2.98 -13.63 10.36
N TRP A 143 -3.60 -13.79 9.18
CA TRP A 143 -4.45 -14.93 8.87
C TRP A 143 -4.06 -15.69 7.61
N GLN A 144 -3.01 -15.26 6.90
CA GLN A 144 -2.49 -15.90 5.68
C GLN A 144 -3.59 -16.09 4.62
N LYS A 145 -4.41 -15.08 4.45
CA LYS A 145 -5.51 -15.03 3.49
C LYS A 145 -5.64 -13.62 2.92
N LEU A 146 -6.08 -13.53 1.68
CA LEU A 146 -6.37 -12.28 1.01
C LEU A 146 -7.85 -12.25 0.59
N PRO A 147 -8.69 -11.38 1.19
CA PRO A 147 -10.11 -11.29 0.85
C PRO A 147 -10.30 -10.85 -0.60
N THR A 148 -10.93 -11.71 -1.43
CA THR A 148 -11.08 -11.47 -2.88
C THR A 148 -11.86 -10.21 -3.20
N HIS A 149 -12.90 -9.87 -2.42
CA HIS A 149 -13.66 -8.64 -2.64
C HIS A 149 -12.82 -7.36 -2.48
N LEU A 150 -11.86 -7.32 -1.52
CA LEU A 150 -10.95 -6.18 -1.40
C LEU A 150 -9.91 -6.15 -2.51
N LEU A 151 -9.42 -7.31 -2.95
CA LEU A 151 -8.54 -7.40 -4.12
C LEU A 151 -9.24 -6.88 -5.37
N THR A 152 -10.52 -7.21 -5.57
CA THR A 152 -11.31 -6.70 -6.70
C THR A 152 -11.44 -5.17 -6.64
N ILE A 153 -11.80 -4.61 -5.49
CA ILE A 153 -11.88 -3.15 -5.30
C ILE A 153 -10.52 -2.49 -5.57
N LEU A 154 -9.44 -3.06 -5.04
CA LEU A 154 -8.08 -2.59 -5.25
C LEU A 154 -7.71 -2.55 -6.74
N ASN A 155 -8.03 -3.62 -7.49
CA ASN A 155 -7.78 -3.69 -8.93
C ASN A 155 -8.59 -2.65 -9.71
N ILE A 156 -9.85 -2.43 -9.36
CA ILE A 156 -10.68 -1.38 -9.97
C ILE A 156 -10.07 0.00 -9.72
N CYS A 157 -9.67 0.31 -8.49
CA CYS A 157 -9.02 1.58 -8.16
C CYS A 157 -7.70 1.77 -8.94
N ALA A 158 -6.88 0.71 -9.07
CA ALA A 158 -5.65 0.76 -9.83
C ALA A 158 -5.90 0.97 -11.33
N ILE A 159 -6.92 0.34 -11.91
CA ILE A 159 -7.32 0.55 -13.31
C ILE A 159 -7.76 2.01 -13.53
N ILE A 160 -8.60 2.55 -12.64
CA ILE A 160 -9.05 3.94 -12.74
C ILE A 160 -7.85 4.89 -12.65
N TYR A 161 -6.92 4.65 -11.70
CA TYR A 161 -5.69 5.42 -11.59
C TYR A 161 -4.87 5.38 -12.87
N THR A 162 -4.67 4.20 -13.46
CA THR A 162 -3.93 4.03 -14.71
C THR A 162 -4.58 4.76 -15.88
N ILE A 163 -5.93 4.72 -15.97
CA ILE A 163 -6.66 5.48 -16.99
C ILE A 163 -6.44 6.98 -16.84
N LEU A 164 -6.47 7.52 -15.61
CA LEU A 164 -6.18 8.93 -15.36
C LEU A 164 -4.76 9.30 -15.80
N GLN A 165 -3.76 8.45 -15.51
CA GLN A 165 -2.39 8.69 -15.95
C GLN A 165 -2.28 8.65 -17.49
N LEU A 166 -2.94 7.71 -18.15
CA LEU A 166 -2.97 7.60 -19.61
C LEU A 166 -3.59 8.86 -20.25
N VAL A 167 -4.72 9.34 -19.71
CA VAL A 167 -5.33 10.59 -20.17
C VAL A 167 -4.36 11.76 -20.01
N GLY A 168 -3.64 11.85 -18.89
CA GLY A 168 -2.59 12.85 -18.69
C GLY A 168 -1.50 12.77 -19.76
N VAL A 169 -1.01 11.58 -20.08
CA VAL A 169 0.00 11.38 -21.15
C VAL A 169 -0.51 11.84 -22.51
N ILE A 170 -1.76 11.52 -22.85
CA ILE A 170 -2.38 11.92 -24.14
C ILE A 170 -2.52 13.44 -24.24
N LEU A 171 -2.86 14.12 -23.16
CA LEU A 171 -3.07 15.57 -23.15
C LEU A 171 -1.77 16.36 -23.17
N VAL A 172 -0.72 15.86 -22.50
CA VAL A 172 0.59 16.55 -22.44
C VAL A 172 1.42 16.29 -23.69
N ALA A 173 1.40 15.06 -24.20
CA ALA A 173 2.20 14.66 -25.36
C ALA A 173 1.36 13.80 -26.32
N PRO A 174 0.50 14.41 -27.17
CA PRO A 174 -0.42 13.67 -28.03
C PRO A 174 0.28 12.97 -29.22
N ASN A 175 1.54 12.59 -29.07
CA ASN A 175 2.28 11.83 -30.06
C ASN A 175 1.95 10.35 -29.92
N SER A 176 1.59 9.71 -31.03
CA SER A 176 1.30 8.27 -31.08
C SER A 176 2.44 7.40 -30.53
N GLN A 177 3.68 7.82 -30.71
CA GLN A 177 4.86 7.09 -30.23
C GLN A 177 4.97 7.13 -28.69
N THR A 178 4.70 8.27 -28.07
CA THR A 178 4.71 8.41 -26.59
C THR A 178 3.59 7.60 -25.94
N VAL A 179 2.40 7.64 -26.51
CA VAL A 179 1.26 6.84 -26.01
C VAL A 179 1.54 5.35 -26.16
N PHE A 180 2.09 4.94 -27.32
CA PHE A 180 2.44 3.55 -27.57
C PHE A 180 3.52 3.05 -26.60
N SER A 181 4.59 3.83 -26.38
CA SER A 181 5.66 3.44 -25.44
C SER A 181 5.15 3.32 -23.99
N TYR A 182 4.25 4.22 -23.57
CA TYR A 182 3.61 4.12 -22.26
C TYR A 182 2.77 2.84 -22.13
N LEU A 183 1.91 2.54 -23.12
CA LEU A 183 1.08 1.33 -23.13
C LEU A 183 1.92 0.05 -23.19
N ALA A 184 2.99 0.04 -23.98
CA ALA A 184 3.91 -1.08 -24.05
C ALA A 184 4.62 -1.32 -22.70
N SER A 185 5.12 -0.25 -22.08
CA SER A 185 5.74 -0.31 -20.76
C SER A 185 4.77 -0.83 -19.68
N LEU A 186 3.53 -0.35 -19.70
CA LEU A 186 2.47 -0.81 -18.80
C LEU A 186 2.16 -2.30 -19.01
N ALA A 187 1.99 -2.74 -20.27
CA ALA A 187 1.72 -4.13 -20.57
C ALA A 187 2.86 -5.06 -20.12
N ILE A 188 4.11 -4.66 -20.35
CA ILE A 188 5.28 -5.41 -19.87
C ILE A 188 5.32 -5.44 -18.33
N SER A 189 5.00 -4.33 -17.65
CA SER A 189 4.90 -4.28 -16.19
C SER A 189 3.90 -5.30 -15.65
N VAL A 190 2.71 -5.39 -16.27
CA VAL A 190 1.67 -6.37 -15.92
C VAL A 190 2.14 -7.80 -16.14
N VAL A 191 2.84 -8.07 -17.25
CA VAL A 191 3.40 -9.40 -17.53
C VAL A 191 4.47 -9.78 -16.52
N ILE A 192 5.35 -8.86 -16.15
CA ILE A 192 6.43 -9.10 -15.18
C ILE A 192 5.87 -9.41 -13.79
N LEU A 193 5.08 -8.53 -13.21
CA LEU A 193 4.56 -8.74 -11.85
C LEU A 193 3.35 -9.68 -11.84
N GLY A 194 2.30 -9.34 -12.57
CA GLY A 194 1.08 -10.14 -12.59
C GLY A 194 1.30 -11.50 -13.24
N GLY A 195 1.95 -11.55 -14.41
CA GLY A 195 2.16 -12.76 -15.18
C GLY A 195 3.09 -13.77 -14.51
N ILE A 196 4.23 -13.34 -13.96
CA ILE A 196 5.16 -14.25 -13.26
C ILE A 196 4.49 -14.86 -12.03
N TYR A 197 3.84 -14.06 -11.18
CA TYR A 197 3.16 -14.60 -10.00
C TYR A 197 1.94 -15.44 -10.38
N PHE A 198 1.22 -15.11 -11.45
CA PHE A 198 0.15 -15.96 -11.99
C PHE A 198 0.70 -17.33 -12.43
N CYS A 199 1.76 -17.36 -13.21
CA CYS A 199 2.42 -18.60 -13.65
C CYS A 199 2.89 -19.44 -12.45
N LEU A 200 3.55 -18.79 -11.46
CA LEU A 200 3.99 -19.48 -10.25
C LEU A 200 2.83 -20.07 -9.46
N SER A 201 1.72 -19.34 -9.31
CA SER A 201 0.52 -19.82 -8.63
C SER A 201 -0.13 -20.99 -9.39
N PHE A 202 -0.33 -20.82 -10.71
CA PHE A 202 -1.00 -21.80 -11.57
C PHE A 202 -0.22 -23.12 -11.67
N PHE A 203 1.06 -23.06 -12.03
CA PHE A 203 1.88 -24.26 -12.21
C PHE A 203 2.24 -24.96 -10.90
N SER A 204 2.37 -24.21 -9.79
CA SER A 204 2.61 -24.81 -8.47
C SER A 204 1.35 -25.36 -7.80
N LYS A 205 0.16 -25.14 -8.39
CA LYS A 205 -1.14 -25.43 -7.75
C LYS A 205 -1.23 -24.75 -6.38
N GLU A 206 -0.90 -23.49 -6.34
CA GLU A 206 -0.88 -22.63 -5.13
C GLU A 206 0.07 -23.07 -4.00
N LYS A 207 1.02 -23.96 -4.28
CA LYS A 207 1.99 -24.43 -3.28
C LYS A 207 3.12 -23.44 -3.01
N LEU A 208 3.55 -22.69 -4.03
CA LEU A 208 4.63 -21.70 -3.92
C LEU A 208 4.08 -20.30 -3.64
N VAL A 209 3.07 -19.90 -4.38
CA VAL A 209 2.43 -18.57 -4.32
C VAL A 209 0.92 -18.79 -4.34
N GLY A 210 0.21 -18.14 -3.42
CA GLY A 210 -1.25 -18.23 -3.35
C GLY A 210 -1.94 -17.47 -4.48
N ALA A 211 -3.19 -17.86 -4.80
CA ALA A 211 -4.00 -17.15 -5.81
C ALA A 211 -4.21 -15.67 -5.45
N GLY A 212 -4.24 -15.31 -4.18
CA GLY A 212 -4.36 -13.92 -3.72
C GLY A 212 -3.14 -13.06 -4.06
N ASP A 213 -1.94 -13.65 -4.08
CA ASP A 213 -0.70 -12.90 -4.26
C ASP A 213 -0.56 -12.34 -5.70
N TRP A 214 -0.92 -13.12 -6.73
CA TRP A 214 -0.89 -12.59 -8.10
C TRP A 214 -1.99 -11.54 -8.33
N LEU A 215 -3.17 -11.69 -7.69
CA LEU A 215 -4.23 -10.67 -7.70
C LEU A 215 -3.82 -9.38 -6.98
N LEU A 216 -2.91 -9.45 -6.02
CA LEU A 216 -2.30 -8.30 -5.36
C LEU A 216 -1.15 -7.71 -6.18
N ALA A 217 -0.39 -8.53 -6.90
CA ALA A 217 0.71 -8.07 -7.75
C ALA A 217 0.21 -7.29 -8.98
N LEU A 218 -0.97 -7.62 -9.49
CA LEU A 218 -1.57 -6.96 -10.64
C LEU A 218 -1.80 -5.45 -10.44
N PRO A 219 -2.49 -4.98 -9.38
CA PRO A 219 -2.64 -3.55 -9.13
C PRO A 219 -1.31 -2.84 -8.86
N ILE A 220 -0.32 -3.52 -8.28
CA ILE A 220 1.03 -2.98 -8.09
C ILE A 220 1.67 -2.69 -9.46
N ALA A 221 1.56 -3.62 -10.40
CA ALA A 221 2.07 -3.44 -11.76
C ALA A 221 1.40 -2.24 -12.47
N LEU A 222 0.08 -2.11 -12.33
CA LEU A 222 -0.69 -1.01 -12.89
C LEU A 222 -0.29 0.36 -12.31
N LEU A 223 -0.10 0.43 -10.99
CA LEU A 223 0.29 1.67 -10.30
C LEU A 223 1.72 2.10 -10.62
N LEU A 224 2.64 1.15 -10.79
CA LEU A 224 4.01 1.45 -11.19
C LEU A 224 4.08 1.90 -12.65
N GLY A 225 3.26 1.36 -13.55
CA GLY A 225 3.12 1.76 -14.94
C GLY A 225 4.38 1.65 -15.80
N ASN A 226 5.49 1.19 -15.21
CA ASN A 226 6.80 1.11 -15.83
C ASN A 226 7.43 -0.27 -15.59
N TRP A 227 7.87 -0.92 -16.69
CA TRP A 227 8.40 -2.28 -16.64
C TRP A 227 9.69 -2.42 -15.81
N TRP A 228 10.54 -1.39 -15.81
CA TRP A 228 11.75 -1.38 -15.00
C TRP A 228 11.43 -1.34 -13.50
N LEU A 229 10.50 -0.47 -13.11
CA LEU A 229 10.03 -0.40 -11.73
C LEU A 229 9.35 -1.69 -11.28
N ALA A 230 8.64 -2.36 -12.20
CA ALA A 230 8.04 -3.67 -11.94
C ALA A 230 9.11 -4.76 -11.69
N LEU A 231 10.20 -4.76 -12.46
CA LEU A 231 11.35 -5.65 -12.21
C LEU A 231 12.00 -5.40 -10.84
N VAL A 232 12.21 -4.13 -10.49
CA VAL A 232 12.77 -3.77 -9.17
C VAL A 232 11.83 -4.20 -8.06
N ALA A 233 10.52 -3.98 -8.21
CA ALA A 233 9.52 -4.40 -7.22
C ALA A 233 9.46 -5.93 -7.08
N LEU A 234 9.54 -6.67 -8.19
CA LEU A 234 9.65 -8.13 -8.19
C LEU A 234 10.89 -8.59 -7.42
N PHE A 235 12.05 -7.99 -7.71
CA PHE A 235 13.29 -8.33 -7.03
C PHE A 235 13.23 -8.03 -5.53
N VAL A 236 12.81 -6.83 -5.15
CA VAL A 236 12.72 -6.39 -3.74
C VAL A 236 11.73 -7.25 -2.97
N SER A 237 10.53 -7.54 -3.52
CA SER A 237 9.55 -8.39 -2.83
C SER A 237 10.04 -9.80 -2.57
N ASN A 238 10.71 -10.41 -3.55
CA ASN A 238 11.29 -11.75 -3.39
C ASN A 238 12.50 -11.76 -2.44
N LEU A 239 13.34 -10.72 -2.46
CA LEU A 239 14.46 -10.56 -1.54
C LEU A 239 13.96 -10.45 -0.09
N LEU A 240 12.98 -9.58 0.16
CA LEU A 240 12.36 -9.44 1.47
C LEU A 240 11.68 -10.74 1.91
N GLY A 241 10.93 -11.37 1.01
CA GLY A 241 10.27 -12.65 1.25
C GLY A 241 11.26 -13.76 1.61
N SER A 242 12.40 -13.83 0.95
CA SER A 242 13.44 -14.80 1.22
C SER A 242 14.11 -14.56 2.59
N ILE A 243 14.52 -13.33 2.89
CA ILE A 243 15.20 -12.98 4.14
C ILE A 243 14.26 -13.18 5.34
N PHE A 244 13.11 -12.50 5.33
CA PHE A 244 12.19 -12.54 6.46
C PHE A 244 11.40 -13.84 6.53
N GLY A 245 11.12 -14.47 5.39
CA GLY A 245 10.45 -15.76 5.32
C GLY A 245 11.25 -16.86 6.00
N VAL A 246 12.56 -16.94 5.75
CA VAL A 246 13.46 -17.89 6.42
C VAL A 246 13.46 -17.65 7.93
N ILE A 247 13.56 -16.38 8.36
CA ILE A 247 13.53 -16.01 9.79
C ILE A 247 12.22 -16.44 10.46
N ILE A 248 11.08 -16.19 9.81
CA ILE A 248 9.75 -16.56 10.32
C ILE A 248 9.62 -18.08 10.40
N LYS A 249 10.07 -18.81 9.39
CA LYS A 249 10.05 -20.26 9.35
C LYS A 249 10.87 -20.89 10.49
N ILE A 250 12.09 -20.39 10.72
CA ILE A 250 12.96 -20.86 11.79
C ILE A 250 12.37 -20.56 13.17
N LYS A 251 11.88 -19.32 13.39
CA LYS A 251 11.41 -18.90 14.72
C LYS A 251 10.04 -19.46 15.10
N LYS A 252 9.13 -19.61 14.13
CA LYS A 252 7.72 -19.98 14.39
C LYS A 252 7.35 -21.39 13.90
N GLY A 253 8.24 -22.11 13.21
CA GLY A 253 7.92 -23.40 12.58
C GLY A 253 6.78 -23.29 11.54
N ALA A 254 6.56 -22.10 10.98
CA ALA A 254 5.44 -21.82 10.09
C ALA A 254 5.54 -22.65 8.80
N LYS A 255 4.45 -23.34 8.44
CA LYS A 255 4.37 -24.10 7.19
C LYS A 255 4.21 -23.20 5.96
N GLN A 256 3.57 -22.03 6.12
CA GLN A 256 3.35 -21.05 5.08
C GLN A 256 3.80 -19.68 5.58
N ILE A 257 4.27 -18.83 4.66
CA ILE A 257 4.74 -17.49 4.93
C ILE A 257 3.79 -16.54 4.20
N PRO A 258 3.21 -15.52 4.88
CA PRO A 258 2.40 -14.51 4.21
C PRO A 258 3.29 -13.71 3.25
N PHE A 259 2.97 -13.71 1.95
CA PHE A 259 3.78 -13.02 0.94
C PHE A 259 3.27 -11.61 0.65
N GLY A 260 1.97 -11.35 0.87
CA GLY A 260 1.35 -10.04 0.68
C GLY A 260 2.07 -8.88 1.34
N PRO A 261 2.54 -8.99 2.61
CA PRO A 261 3.32 -7.94 3.26
C PRO A 261 4.57 -7.52 2.49
N PHE A 262 5.29 -8.47 1.90
CA PHE A 262 6.53 -8.18 1.15
C PHE A 262 6.23 -7.47 -0.18
N LEU A 263 5.13 -7.83 -0.84
CA LEU A 263 4.65 -7.14 -2.04
C LEU A 263 4.28 -5.69 -1.75
N VAL A 264 3.52 -5.42 -0.69
CA VAL A 264 3.10 -4.07 -0.33
C VAL A 264 4.27 -3.20 0.10
N ILE A 265 5.20 -3.75 0.89
CA ILE A 265 6.43 -3.04 1.30
C ILE A 265 7.31 -2.74 0.08
N ALA A 266 7.51 -3.72 -0.80
CA ALA A 266 8.29 -3.53 -2.04
C ALA A 266 7.68 -2.45 -2.92
N PHE A 267 6.35 -2.47 -3.11
CA PHE A 267 5.63 -1.41 -3.83
C PHE A 267 5.89 -0.05 -3.19
N THR A 268 5.73 0.08 -1.88
CA THR A 268 5.91 1.35 -1.17
C THR A 268 7.32 1.89 -1.34
N ILE A 269 8.34 1.04 -1.21
CA ILE A 269 9.74 1.43 -1.41
C ILE A 269 9.95 1.90 -2.86
N VAL A 270 9.61 1.06 -3.84
CA VAL A 270 9.88 1.34 -5.26
C VAL A 270 9.10 2.56 -5.75
N TYR A 271 7.83 2.68 -5.38
CA TYR A 271 7.00 3.82 -5.74
C TYR A 271 7.54 5.12 -5.16
N THR A 272 8.06 5.09 -3.94
CA THR A 272 8.66 6.24 -3.28
C THR A 272 9.95 6.70 -3.96
N ILE A 273 10.87 5.76 -4.26
CA ILE A 273 12.17 6.09 -4.88
C ILE A 273 12.11 6.12 -6.41
N GLN A 274 10.91 5.99 -6.99
CA GLN A 274 10.68 5.98 -8.44
C GLN A 274 11.41 7.12 -9.19
N PRO A 275 11.34 8.40 -8.77
CA PRO A 275 12.03 9.47 -9.50
C PRO A 275 13.54 9.25 -9.58
N TRP A 276 14.13 8.79 -8.48
CA TRP A 276 15.55 8.47 -8.43
C TRP A 276 15.91 7.24 -9.28
N LEU A 277 15.10 6.19 -9.23
CA LEU A 277 15.32 4.99 -10.07
C LEU A 277 15.25 5.32 -11.56
N LEU A 278 14.30 6.15 -11.99
CA LEU A 278 14.18 6.54 -13.39
C LEU A 278 15.35 7.42 -13.83
N SER A 279 15.79 8.38 -13.00
CA SER A 279 16.98 9.19 -13.31
C SER A 279 18.27 8.38 -13.44
N LEU A 280 18.42 7.31 -12.66
CA LEU A 280 19.54 6.38 -12.81
C LEU A 280 19.56 5.68 -14.19
N VAL A 281 18.39 5.23 -14.65
CA VAL A 281 18.24 4.55 -15.95
C VAL A 281 18.56 5.51 -17.09
N GLU A 282 18.09 6.75 -17.02
CA GLU A 282 18.39 7.79 -18.01
C GLU A 282 19.89 8.12 -18.04
N ASN A 283 20.55 8.28 -16.90
CA ASN A 283 21.98 8.58 -16.82
C ASN A 283 22.89 7.44 -17.31
N LEU A 284 22.42 6.20 -17.22
CA LEU A 284 23.16 5.03 -17.68
C LEU A 284 22.94 4.74 -19.17
N ASN A 285 22.12 5.55 -19.89
CA ASN A 285 21.77 5.35 -21.30
C ASN A 285 21.32 3.89 -21.60
N LEU A 286 20.59 3.28 -20.65
CA LEU A 286 20.18 1.88 -20.76
C LEU A 286 18.98 1.69 -21.70
N PHE A 287 18.39 2.79 -22.18
CA PHE A 287 17.26 2.79 -23.15
C PHE A 287 17.17 4.09 -23.95
#